data_dced7886d7ee87085559cc4c43c16382
#
_entry.id   dced7886d7ee87085559cc4c43c16382
#
_cell.length_a   1.000
_cell.length_b   1.000
_cell.length_c   1.000
_cell.angle_alpha   90.00
_cell.angle_beta   90.00
_cell.angle_gamma   90.00
#
_symmetry.space_group_name_H-M   'P 1'
#
loop_
_entity.id
_entity.type
_entity.pdbx_description
1 polymer ?
#
loop_
_entity_poly.entity_id
_entity_poly.type
_entity_poly.pdbx_seq_one_letter_code
_entity_poly.pdbx_strand_id
1 'polypeptide(L)'
;MKIGEVAAELGIEAHVLRHWEDAGALTVRRDGNGYRIYDDSALEQARTVLKLRRVGLSLPEVTAAMAPTRSAAQAVIRAKIGALESEVVHRQQAIAFLQHTVECRHRYLDDCPDCATFVREA
;
A
#
# COMPACT_ATOMS: atom_id res chain seq x y z
N MET A 1 3.51 -11.12 -23.96
CA MET A 1 4.57 -11.60 -23.03
C MET A 1 4.01 -12.67 -22.11
N LYS A 2 4.84 -13.60 -21.72
CA LYS A 2 4.50 -14.61 -20.71
C LYS A 2 4.77 -14.06 -19.30
N ILE A 3 4.14 -14.71 -18.29
CA ILE A 3 4.22 -14.26 -16.91
C ILE A 3 5.67 -14.04 -16.40
N GLY A 4 6.59 -14.94 -16.77
CA GLY A 4 7.98 -14.81 -16.35
C GLY A 4 8.68 -13.59 -16.92
N GLU A 5 8.35 -13.23 -18.15
CA GLU A 5 8.90 -12.02 -18.79
C GLU A 5 8.38 -10.74 -18.14
N VAL A 6 7.08 -10.70 -17.84
CA VAL A 6 6.46 -9.56 -17.14
C VAL A 6 7.02 -9.42 -15.73
N ALA A 7 7.14 -10.53 -15.02
CA ALA A 7 7.71 -10.53 -13.67
C ALA A 7 9.13 -9.98 -13.67
N ALA A 8 9.96 -10.41 -14.60
CA ALA A 8 11.33 -9.91 -14.75
C ALA A 8 11.35 -8.41 -15.07
N GLU A 9 10.50 -7.97 -15.99
CA GLU A 9 10.43 -6.56 -16.39
C GLU A 9 9.97 -5.65 -15.23
N LEU A 10 9.02 -6.11 -14.43
CA LEU A 10 8.50 -5.34 -13.30
C LEU A 10 9.33 -5.51 -12.02
N GLY A 11 10.27 -6.44 -12.00
CA GLY A 11 11.09 -6.71 -10.83
C GLY A 11 10.32 -7.34 -9.67
N ILE A 12 9.34 -8.17 -9.97
CA ILE A 12 8.52 -8.87 -8.98
C ILE A 12 8.49 -10.37 -9.27
N GLU A 13 8.04 -11.15 -8.31
CA GLU A 13 7.90 -12.60 -8.47
C GLU A 13 6.64 -12.95 -9.27
N ALA A 14 6.71 -14.03 -10.03
CA ALA A 14 5.57 -14.48 -10.84
C ALA A 14 4.32 -14.77 -9.99
N HIS A 15 4.50 -15.31 -8.78
CA HIS A 15 3.36 -15.61 -7.91
C HIS A 15 2.61 -14.36 -7.46
N VAL A 16 3.27 -13.21 -7.42
CA VAL A 16 2.63 -11.92 -7.11
C VAL A 16 1.64 -11.55 -8.22
N LEU A 17 2.04 -11.72 -9.48
CA LEU A 17 1.15 -11.47 -10.63
C LEU A 17 -0.06 -12.41 -10.62
N ARG A 18 0.14 -13.69 -10.29
CA ARG A 18 -0.96 -14.65 -10.15
C ARG A 18 -1.92 -14.23 -9.05
N HIS A 19 -1.40 -13.78 -7.93
CA HIS A 19 -2.22 -13.29 -6.83
C HIS A 19 -3.05 -12.07 -7.23
N TRP A 20 -2.47 -11.14 -7.97
CA TRP A 20 -3.20 -9.97 -8.46
C TRP A 20 -4.34 -10.35 -9.41
N GLU A 21 -4.09 -11.33 -10.29
CA GLU A 21 -5.14 -11.86 -11.17
C GLU A 21 -6.27 -12.51 -10.36
N ASP A 22 -5.92 -13.35 -9.38
CA ASP A 22 -6.89 -14.02 -8.52
C ASP A 22 -7.70 -13.03 -7.68
N ALA A 23 -7.09 -11.94 -7.27
CA ALA A 23 -7.75 -10.87 -6.52
C ALA A 23 -8.58 -9.92 -7.37
N GLY A 24 -8.59 -10.11 -8.69
CA GLY A 24 -9.35 -9.28 -9.63
C GLY A 24 -8.69 -7.94 -9.99
N ALA A 25 -7.43 -7.75 -9.62
CA ALA A 25 -6.68 -6.53 -9.96
C ALA A 25 -6.09 -6.56 -11.37
N LEU A 26 -5.96 -7.74 -11.97
CA LEU A 26 -5.49 -7.93 -13.34
C LEU A 26 -6.47 -8.77 -14.14
N THR A 27 -6.64 -8.41 -15.41
CA THR A 27 -7.33 -9.22 -16.40
C THR A 27 -6.30 -9.72 -17.41
N VAL A 28 -6.11 -11.02 -17.48
CA VAL A 28 -5.08 -11.65 -18.31
C VAL A 28 -5.72 -12.66 -19.25
N ARG A 29 -5.34 -12.62 -20.52
CA ARG A 29 -5.78 -13.58 -21.51
C ARG A 29 -5.00 -14.89 -21.35
N ARG A 30 -5.56 -15.99 -21.88
CA ARG A 30 -4.89 -17.27 -21.96
C ARG A 30 -4.79 -17.71 -23.40
N ASP A 31 -3.68 -18.38 -23.75
CA ASP A 31 -3.51 -18.97 -25.08
C ASP A 31 -4.30 -20.28 -25.20
N GLY A 32 -4.19 -20.92 -26.36
CA GLY A 32 -4.87 -22.19 -26.62
C GLY A 32 -4.45 -23.34 -25.70
N ASN A 33 -3.32 -23.22 -25.03
CA ASN A 33 -2.79 -24.22 -24.08
C ASN A 33 -3.09 -23.85 -22.61
N GLY A 34 -3.82 -22.75 -22.37
CA GLY A 34 -4.17 -22.30 -21.01
C GLY A 34 -3.10 -21.49 -20.31
N TYR A 35 -2.01 -21.12 -20.97
CA TYR A 35 -0.96 -20.29 -20.42
C TYR A 35 -1.35 -18.81 -20.46
N ARG A 36 -0.97 -18.07 -19.44
CA ARG A 36 -1.21 -16.62 -19.35
C ARG A 36 -0.42 -15.88 -20.43
N ILE A 37 -1.11 -14.97 -21.13
CA ILE A 37 -0.47 -14.06 -22.10
C ILE A 37 -0.79 -12.62 -21.69
N TYR A 38 0.28 -11.85 -21.47
CA TYR A 38 0.19 -10.44 -21.16
C TYR A 38 0.35 -9.62 -22.43
N ASP A 39 -0.75 -9.01 -22.88
CA ASP A 39 -0.69 -8.02 -23.95
C ASP A 39 -0.26 -6.66 -23.38
N ASP A 40 -0.16 -5.64 -24.23
CA ASP A 40 0.26 -4.31 -23.79
C ASP A 40 -0.68 -3.74 -22.73
N SER A 41 -1.98 -4.00 -22.86
CA SER A 41 -2.97 -3.55 -21.88
C SER A 41 -2.77 -4.20 -20.52
N ALA A 42 -2.55 -5.51 -20.49
CA ALA A 42 -2.29 -6.24 -19.27
C ALA A 42 -0.98 -5.80 -18.60
N LEU A 43 0.05 -5.52 -19.38
CA LEU A 43 1.33 -5.02 -18.88
C LEU A 43 1.16 -3.65 -18.23
N GLU A 44 0.46 -2.73 -18.88
CA GLU A 44 0.17 -1.40 -18.32
C GLU A 44 -0.68 -1.47 -17.06
N GLN A 45 -1.67 -2.37 -17.05
CA GLN A 45 -2.47 -2.61 -15.85
C GLN A 45 -1.60 -3.13 -14.71
N ALA A 46 -0.70 -4.05 -14.98
CA ALA A 46 0.24 -4.57 -13.97
C ALA A 46 1.18 -3.47 -13.44
N ARG A 47 1.66 -2.58 -14.30
CA ARG A 47 2.46 -1.42 -13.89
C ARG A 47 1.67 -0.51 -12.95
N THR A 48 0.41 -0.25 -13.27
CA THR A 48 -0.48 0.57 -12.45
C THR A 48 -0.69 -0.06 -11.08
N VAL A 49 -0.98 -1.36 -11.04
CA VAL A 49 -1.15 -2.09 -9.77
C VAL A 49 0.13 -1.99 -8.93
N LEU A 50 1.28 -2.23 -9.55
CA LEU A 50 2.57 -2.16 -8.85
C LEU A 50 2.80 -0.78 -8.25
N LYS A 51 2.55 0.28 -9.02
CA LYS A 51 2.74 1.65 -8.55
C LYS A 51 1.82 1.99 -7.38
N LEU A 52 0.54 1.64 -7.49
CA LEU A 52 -0.42 1.90 -6.42
C LEU A 52 -0.09 1.10 -5.16
N ARG A 53 0.37 -0.14 -5.30
CA ARG A 53 0.84 -0.93 -4.17
C ARG A 53 2.05 -0.28 -3.49
N ARG A 54 2.99 0.23 -4.26
CA ARG A 54 4.20 0.89 -3.73
C ARG A 54 3.91 2.19 -2.99
N VAL A 55 2.85 2.90 -3.37
CA VAL A 55 2.44 4.11 -2.63
C VAL A 55 1.51 3.79 -1.46
N GLY A 56 1.25 2.52 -1.18
CA GLY A 56 0.62 2.08 0.05
C GLY A 56 -0.83 1.64 -0.04
N LEU A 57 -1.41 1.50 -1.26
CA LEU A 57 -2.76 0.96 -1.39
C LEU A 57 -2.75 -0.55 -1.18
N SER A 58 -3.76 -1.06 -0.48
CA SER A 58 -4.04 -2.49 -0.44
C SER A 58 -4.62 -2.97 -1.78
N LEU A 59 -4.63 -4.28 -2.04
CA LEU A 59 -5.24 -4.79 -3.27
C LEU A 59 -6.72 -4.43 -3.41
N PRO A 60 -7.56 -4.53 -2.38
CA PRO A 60 -8.94 -4.04 -2.48
C PRO A 60 -9.01 -2.54 -2.82
N GLU A 61 -8.14 -1.73 -2.24
CA GLU A 61 -8.06 -0.30 -2.55
C GLU A 61 -7.60 -0.06 -3.99
N VAL A 62 -6.63 -0.84 -4.49
CA VAL A 62 -6.18 -0.77 -5.88
C VAL A 62 -7.34 -1.06 -6.82
N THR A 63 -8.06 -2.15 -6.59
CA THR A 63 -9.22 -2.55 -7.40
C THR A 63 -10.28 -1.45 -7.40
N ALA A 64 -10.58 -0.87 -6.26
CA ALA A 64 -11.54 0.23 -6.13
C ALA A 64 -11.04 1.52 -6.80
N ALA A 65 -9.75 1.82 -6.73
CA ALA A 65 -9.15 2.98 -7.39
C ALA A 65 -9.13 2.86 -8.92
N MET A 66 -9.25 1.64 -9.44
CA MET A 66 -9.34 1.36 -10.88
C MET A 66 -10.80 1.23 -11.34
N ALA A 67 -11.74 1.77 -10.56
CA ALA A 67 -13.17 1.75 -10.87
C ALA A 67 -13.45 2.43 -12.23
N PRO A 68 -14.54 2.00 -12.94
CA PRO A 68 -14.86 2.55 -14.26
C PRO A 68 -15.16 4.04 -14.26
N THR A 69 -15.68 4.58 -13.15
CA THR A 69 -16.01 6.01 -13.06
C THR A 69 -14.92 6.77 -12.33
N ARG A 70 -14.62 7.96 -12.85
CA ARG A 70 -13.62 8.85 -12.25
C ARG A 70 -13.99 9.25 -10.82
N SER A 71 -15.27 9.52 -10.56
CA SER A 71 -15.71 9.95 -9.23
C SER A 71 -15.53 8.85 -8.19
N ALA A 72 -15.85 7.60 -8.54
CA ALA A 72 -15.65 6.45 -7.64
C ALA A 72 -14.16 6.23 -7.34
N ALA A 73 -13.33 6.29 -8.38
CA ALA A 73 -11.87 6.16 -8.23
C ALA A 73 -11.29 7.28 -7.34
N GLN A 74 -11.71 8.52 -7.57
CA GLN A 74 -11.26 9.67 -6.78
C GLN A 74 -11.68 9.59 -5.32
N ALA A 75 -12.86 9.06 -5.03
CA ALA A 75 -13.34 8.89 -3.64
C ALA A 75 -12.40 7.97 -2.87
N VAL A 76 -12.00 6.84 -3.47
CA VAL A 76 -11.05 5.88 -2.86
C VAL A 76 -9.68 6.54 -2.64
N ILE A 77 -9.19 7.24 -3.66
CA ILE A 77 -7.88 7.89 -3.59
C ILE A 77 -7.87 8.99 -2.52
N ARG A 78 -8.91 9.80 -2.43
CA ARG A 78 -9.03 10.85 -1.39
C ARG A 78 -9.08 10.26 0.01
N ALA A 79 -9.82 9.17 0.19
CA ALA A 79 -9.85 8.47 1.47
C ALA A 79 -8.45 7.98 1.87
N LYS A 80 -7.68 7.47 0.90
CA LYS A 80 -6.30 7.04 1.15
C LYS A 80 -5.39 8.21 1.51
N ILE A 81 -5.52 9.33 0.82
CA ILE A 81 -4.76 10.55 1.15
C ILE A 81 -5.03 10.95 2.60
N GLY A 82 -6.29 10.99 3.02
CA GLY A 82 -6.66 11.33 4.40
C GLY A 82 -6.06 10.36 5.42
N ALA A 83 -6.08 9.07 5.12
CA ALA A 83 -5.47 8.05 5.98
C ALA A 83 -3.95 8.24 6.10
N LEU A 84 -3.27 8.53 4.99
CA LEU A 84 -1.83 8.77 4.99
C LEU A 84 -1.48 10.06 5.75
N GLU A 85 -2.27 11.12 5.60
CA GLU A 85 -2.07 12.35 6.36
C GLU A 85 -2.22 12.11 7.87
N SER A 86 -3.20 11.30 8.26
CA SER A 86 -3.38 10.89 9.65
C SER A 86 -2.18 10.09 10.17
N GLU A 87 -1.65 9.17 9.34
CA GLU A 87 -0.44 8.42 9.69
C GLU A 87 0.77 9.35 9.88
N VAL A 88 0.92 10.36 9.05
CA VAL A 88 2.00 11.36 9.19
C VAL A 88 1.91 12.05 10.54
N VAL A 89 0.71 12.50 10.94
CA VAL A 89 0.50 13.15 12.24
C VAL A 89 0.85 12.20 13.39
N HIS A 90 0.38 10.95 13.32
CA HIS A 90 0.70 9.94 14.34
C HIS A 90 2.19 9.67 14.44
N ARG A 91 2.88 9.58 13.30
CA ARG A 91 4.33 9.39 13.25
C ARG A 91 5.08 10.56 13.86
N GLN A 92 4.65 11.79 13.58
CA GLN A 92 5.24 12.99 14.17
C GLN A 92 5.05 13.01 15.69
N GLN A 93 3.88 12.63 16.19
CA GLN A 93 3.61 12.52 17.61
C GLN A 93 4.47 11.45 18.27
N ALA A 94 4.64 10.30 17.60
CA ALA A 94 5.50 9.23 18.08
C ALA A 94 6.96 9.68 18.18
N ILE A 95 7.45 10.38 17.15
CA ILE A 95 8.81 10.92 17.15
C ILE A 95 9.00 11.92 18.31
N ALA A 96 8.07 12.83 18.49
CA ALA A 96 8.14 13.82 19.55
C ALA A 96 8.16 13.16 20.93
N PHE A 97 7.32 12.15 21.14
CA PHE A 97 7.32 11.40 22.40
C PHE A 97 8.65 10.67 22.62
N LEU A 98 9.16 9.98 21.59
CA LEU A 98 10.42 9.25 21.71
C LEU A 98 11.61 10.18 21.95
N GLN A 99 11.63 11.36 21.31
CA GLN A 99 12.64 12.38 21.57
C GLN A 99 12.57 12.86 23.01
N HIS A 100 11.36 13.05 23.52
CA HIS A 100 11.17 13.42 24.93
C HIS A 100 11.78 12.36 25.87
N THR A 101 11.60 11.06 25.60
CA THR A 101 12.15 10.01 26.43
C THR A 101 13.68 10.01 26.47
N VAL A 102 14.32 10.44 25.39
CA VAL A 102 15.79 10.58 25.32
C VAL A 102 16.28 11.79 26.14
N GLU A 103 15.55 12.89 26.07
CA GLU A 103 15.91 14.15 26.74
C GLU A 103 15.44 14.21 28.19
N CYS A 104 14.43 13.45 28.54
CA CYS A 104 13.86 13.38 29.89
C CYS A 104 14.89 12.78 30.84
N ARG A 105 15.06 13.41 32.01
CA ARG A 105 16.02 12.99 33.03
C ARG A 105 15.45 11.99 34.02
N HIS A 106 14.22 11.56 33.84
CA HIS A 106 13.58 10.57 34.71
C HIS A 106 14.09 9.18 34.35
N ARG A 107 14.19 8.30 35.35
CA ARG A 107 14.76 6.96 35.19
C ARG A 107 13.87 6.03 34.40
N TYR A 108 12.56 6.14 34.61
CA TYR A 108 11.54 5.29 33.96
C TYR A 108 10.46 6.16 33.35
N LEU A 109 9.75 5.61 32.35
CA LEU A 109 8.66 6.31 31.68
C LEU A 109 7.53 6.71 32.64
N ASP A 110 7.26 5.91 33.66
CA ASP A 110 6.21 6.19 34.65
C ASP A 110 6.63 7.22 35.71
N ASP A 111 7.93 7.46 35.88
CA ASP A 111 8.45 8.48 36.80
C ASP A 111 8.27 9.89 36.23
N CYS A 112 8.19 10.04 34.90
CA CYS A 112 8.01 11.32 34.27
C CYS A 112 6.52 11.61 34.08
N PRO A 113 6.00 12.73 34.62
CA PRO A 113 4.58 13.06 34.43
C PRO A 113 4.15 13.15 32.98
N ASP A 114 4.98 13.70 32.10
CA ASP A 114 4.66 13.84 30.69
C ASP A 114 4.66 12.50 29.97
N CYS A 115 5.63 11.64 30.25
CA CYS A 115 5.67 10.28 29.69
C CYS A 115 4.48 9.45 30.19
N ALA A 116 4.16 9.55 31.49
CA ALA A 116 3.04 8.82 32.06
C ALA A 116 1.70 9.27 31.47
N THR A 117 1.54 10.56 31.21
CA THR A 117 0.34 11.10 30.54
C THR A 117 0.21 10.54 29.14
N PHE A 118 1.27 10.56 28.34
CA PHE A 118 1.25 10.02 27.00
C PHE A 118 0.89 8.52 26.98
N VAL A 119 1.49 7.74 27.88
CA VAL A 119 1.23 6.29 27.98
C VAL A 119 -0.23 5.98 28.33
N ARG A 120 -0.88 6.84 29.12
CA ARG A 120 -2.30 6.68 29.49
C ARG A 120 -3.27 7.10 28.40
N GLU A 121 -2.86 7.96 27.49
CA GLU A 121 -3.68 8.36 26.33
C GLU A 121 -3.76 7.18 25.35
N ALA A 122 -4.90 6.54 25.27
CA ALA A 122 -5.10 5.39 24.41
C ALA A 122 -5.46 5.78 22.99
#